data_8f0bfd39c7c386e1b737f2212b7ba25b
#
_entry.id   8f0bfd39c7c386e1b737f2212b7ba25b
#
_cell.length_a   1.000
_cell.length_b   1.000
_cell.length_c   1.000
_cell.angle_alpha   90.00
_cell.angle_beta   90.00
_cell.angle_gamma   90.00
#
_symmetry.space_group_name_H-M   'P 1'
#
loop_
_entity.id
_entity.type
_entity.pdbx_description
1 polymer ?
#
loop_
_entity_poly.entity_id
_entity_poly.type
_entity_poly.pdbx_seq_one_letter_code
_entity_poly.pdbx_strand_id
1 'polypeptide(L)' 'MDYVTTLANDGNVYAQYAMGQCYEKGLGVEQDTKKALEWYNHAARRGDIEAVFAIEKLENTNCDNKID' A
#
# COMPACT_ATOMS: atom_id res chain seq x y z
N MET A 1 11.61 -5.65 -8.75
CA MET A 1 10.19 -5.87 -8.49
C MET A 1 9.84 -7.32 -8.23
N ASP A 2 10.43 -8.23 -8.97
CA ASP A 2 10.06 -9.64 -8.82
C ASP A 2 10.32 -10.16 -7.42
N TYR A 3 11.43 -9.74 -6.84
CA TYR A 3 11.79 -10.23 -5.52
C TYR A 3 10.76 -9.81 -4.47
N VAL A 4 10.38 -8.55 -4.52
CA VAL A 4 9.41 -8.01 -3.55
C VAL A 4 8.05 -8.67 -3.76
N THR A 5 7.65 -8.84 -5.01
CA THR A 5 6.38 -9.49 -5.32
C THR A 5 6.35 -10.91 -4.77
N THR A 6 7.46 -11.63 -4.92
CA THR A 6 7.53 -13.01 -4.40
C THR A 6 7.36 -13.02 -2.89
N LEU A 7 8.06 -12.14 -2.19
CA LEU A 7 7.96 -12.07 -0.73
C LEU A 7 6.55 -11.70 -0.29
N ALA A 8 5.91 -10.78 -1.00
CA ALA A 8 4.57 -10.37 -0.65
C ALA A 8 3.60 -11.54 -0.80
N ASN A 9 3.77 -12.33 -1.86
CA ASN A 9 2.91 -13.49 -2.08
C ASN A 9 3.11 -14.55 -1.02
N ASP A 10 4.30 -14.60 -0.43
CA ASP A 10 4.59 -15.53 0.66
C ASP A 10 4.04 -15.05 1.99
N GLY A 11 3.45 -13.88 2.02
CA GLY A 11 2.87 -13.35 3.24
C GLY A 11 3.81 -12.50 4.06
N ASN A 12 4.90 -12.05 3.48
CA ASN A 12 5.83 -11.18 4.19
C ASN A 12 5.22 -9.79 4.31
N VAL A 13 4.93 -9.38 5.55
CA VAL A 13 4.23 -8.12 5.80
C VAL A 13 5.01 -6.93 5.27
N TYR A 14 6.29 -6.92 5.50
CA TYR A 14 7.12 -5.81 5.05
C TYR A 14 7.10 -5.69 3.53
N ALA A 15 7.15 -6.84 2.84
CA ALA A 15 7.10 -6.82 1.39
C ALA A 15 5.74 -6.33 0.89
N GLN A 16 4.68 -6.68 1.59
CA GLN A 16 3.36 -6.21 1.23
C GLN A 16 3.27 -4.69 1.34
N TYR A 17 3.83 -4.16 2.41
CA TYR A 17 3.87 -2.70 2.57
C TYR A 17 4.69 -2.07 1.43
N ALA A 18 5.81 -2.66 1.08
CA ALA A 18 6.65 -2.15 0.01
C ALA A 18 5.92 -2.17 -1.32
N MET A 19 5.16 -3.23 -1.57
CA MET A 19 4.36 -3.29 -2.80
C MET A 19 3.34 -2.16 -2.84
N GLY A 20 2.72 -1.89 -1.71
CA GLY A 20 1.79 -0.77 -1.63
C GLY A 20 2.46 0.54 -2.00
N GLN A 21 3.67 0.75 -1.49
CA GLN A 21 4.40 1.96 -1.82
C GLN A 21 4.74 2.03 -3.30
N CYS A 22 5.09 0.91 -3.89
CA CYS A 22 5.42 0.90 -5.31
C CYS A 22 4.22 1.36 -6.14
N TYR A 23 3.04 0.85 -5.84
CA TYR A 23 1.85 1.26 -6.56
C TYR A 23 1.44 2.69 -6.22
N GLU A 24 1.65 3.08 -4.99
CA GLU A 24 1.30 4.44 -4.60
C GLU A 24 2.12 5.47 -5.37
N LYS A 25 3.39 5.20 -5.54
CA LYS A 25 4.30 6.15 -6.16
C LYS A 25 4.62 5.82 -7.62
N GLY A 26 4.22 4.66 -8.09
CA GLY A 26 4.52 4.24 -9.46
C GLY A 26 5.98 3.87 -9.63
N LEU A 27 6.55 3.16 -8.67
CA LEU A 27 7.96 2.78 -8.71
C LEU A 27 8.08 1.41 -9.37
N GLY A 28 8.48 1.40 -10.62
CA GLY A 28 8.64 0.17 -11.35
C GLY A 28 7.35 -0.48 -11.80
N VAL A 29 6.23 0.13 -11.48
CA VAL A 29 4.91 -0.32 -11.91
C VAL A 29 4.06 0.90 -12.19
N GLU A 30 2.96 0.68 -12.87
CA GLU A 30 2.03 1.75 -13.13
C GLU A 30 1.39 2.20 -11.82
N GLN A 31 1.35 3.50 -11.60
CA GLN A 31 0.78 4.03 -10.37
C GLN A 31 -0.70 3.66 -10.28
N ASP A 32 -1.10 3.12 -9.13
CA ASP A 32 -2.47 2.68 -8.95
C ASP A 32 -2.80 2.73 -7.46
N THR A 33 -3.53 3.77 -7.06
CA THR A 33 -3.87 3.97 -5.66
C THR A 33 -4.71 2.83 -5.12
N LYS A 34 -5.60 2.29 -5.94
CA LYS A 34 -6.44 1.19 -5.50
C LYS A 34 -5.60 -0.03 -5.12
N LYS A 35 -4.64 -0.37 -5.97
CA LYS A 35 -3.79 -1.51 -5.67
C LYS A 35 -2.91 -1.23 -4.48
N ALA A 36 -2.45 0.01 -4.35
CA ALA A 36 -1.68 0.39 -3.18
C ALA A 36 -2.47 0.14 -1.91
N LEU A 37 -3.74 0.55 -1.91
CA LEU A 37 -4.59 0.32 -0.74
C LEU A 37 -4.78 -1.16 -0.46
N GLU A 38 -4.94 -1.96 -1.50
CA GLU A 38 -5.08 -3.39 -1.30
C GLU A 38 -3.85 -3.98 -0.62
N TRP A 39 -2.66 -3.63 -1.08
CA TRP A 39 -1.45 -4.14 -0.48
C TRP A 39 -1.29 -3.64 0.95
N TYR A 40 -1.59 -2.35 1.18
CA TYR A 40 -1.53 -1.81 2.53
C TYR A 40 -2.51 -2.51 3.44
N ASN A 41 -3.71 -2.81 2.94
CA ASN A 41 -4.69 -3.53 3.75
C ASN A 41 -4.19 -4.91 4.14
N HIS A 42 -3.56 -5.61 3.21
CA HIS A 42 -2.98 -6.91 3.54
C HIS A 42 -1.97 -6.80 4.66
N ALA A 43 -1.09 -5.81 4.58
CA ALA A 43 -0.09 -5.62 5.62
C ALA A 43 -0.73 -5.21 6.94
N ALA A 44 -1.72 -4.33 6.88
CA ALA A 44 -2.37 -3.86 8.09
C ALA A 44 -3.09 -4.98 8.82
N ARG A 45 -3.67 -5.90 8.08
CA ARG A 45 -4.34 -7.04 8.68
C ARG A 45 -3.39 -7.91 9.47
N ARG A 46 -2.11 -7.86 9.13
CA ARG A 46 -1.12 -8.62 9.85
C ARG A 46 -0.51 -7.85 11.00
N GLY A 47 -0.97 -6.62 11.20
CA GLY A 47 -0.53 -5.82 12.32
C GLY A 47 0.52 -4.79 11.98
N ASP A 48 0.70 -4.48 10.71
CA ASP A 48 1.69 -3.49 10.31
C ASP A 48 1.10 -2.09 10.51
N ILE A 49 1.58 -1.41 11.54
CA ILE A 49 1.09 -0.09 11.88
C ILE A 49 1.39 0.93 10.78
N GLU A 50 2.54 0.78 10.16
CA GLU A 50 2.90 1.71 9.10
C GLU A 50 1.94 1.61 7.93
N ALA A 51 1.48 0.40 7.64
CA ALA A 51 0.49 0.22 6.59
C ALA A 51 -0.82 0.92 6.96
N VAL A 52 -1.19 0.86 8.23
CA VAL A 52 -2.40 1.56 8.67
C VAL A 52 -2.27 3.05 8.45
N PHE A 53 -1.12 3.61 8.80
CA PHE A 53 -0.89 5.03 8.57
C PHE A 53 -0.93 5.36 7.07
N ALA A 54 -0.35 4.49 6.26
CA ALA A 54 -0.36 4.73 4.82
C ALA A 54 -1.78 4.76 4.28
N ILE A 55 -2.61 3.84 4.75
CA ILE A 55 -4.01 3.80 4.33
C ILE A 55 -4.70 5.10 4.72
N GLU A 56 -4.50 5.53 5.95
CA GLU A 56 -5.13 6.76 6.42
C GLU A 56 -4.69 7.95 5.59
N LYS A 57 -3.42 8.01 5.25
CA LYS A 57 -2.91 9.10 4.43
C LYS A 57 -3.59 9.15 3.08
N LEU A 58 -3.72 8.01 2.45
CA LEU A 58 -4.33 7.97 1.13
C LEU A 58 -5.80 8.34 1.20
N GLU A 59 -6.48 7.83 2.21
CA GLU A 59 -7.90 8.13 2.35
C GLU A 59 -8.14 9.57 2.75
N ASN A 60 -7.27 10.11 3.58
CA ASN A 60 -7.41 11.51 3.97
C ASN A 60 -7.27 12.45 2.78
N THR A 61 -6.36 12.11 1.88
CA THR A 61 -6.19 12.92 0.69
C THR A 61 -7.49 13.00 -0.09
N ASN A 62 -8.17 11.87 -0.21
CA ASN A 62 -9.45 11.85 -0.88
C ASN A 62 -10.50 12.63 -0.12
N CYS A 63 -10.51 12.49 1.19
CA CYS A 63 -11.48 13.19 2.01
C CYS A 63 -11.33 14.69 1.91
N ASP A 64 -10.12 15.15 1.85
CA ASP A 64 -9.87 16.57 1.72
C ASP A 64 -10.60 17.16 0.55
N ASN A 65 -10.55 16.46 -0.56
CA ASN A 65 -11.19 16.96 -1.75
C ASN A 65 -12.68 17.07 -1.60
N LYS A 66 -13.25 16.22 -0.79
CA LYS A 66 -14.69 16.17 -0.68
C LYS A 66 -15.23 17.22 0.26
N ILE A 67 -14.50 17.50 1.29
CA ILE A 67 -14.99 18.39 2.32
C ILE A 67 -15.23 19.79 1.80
N ASP A 68 -14.44 20.17 0.86
CA ASP A 68 -14.63 21.50 0.31
C ASP A 68 -15.83 21.56 -0.57
#